data_2588c569ad45e32c6b999b7fbcc1d95f
#
_entry.id   2588c569ad45e32c6b999b7fbcc1d95f
#
_cell.length_a   1.000
_cell.length_b   1.000
_cell.length_c   1.000
_cell.angle_alpha   90.00
_cell.angle_beta   90.00
_cell.angle_gamma   90.00
#
_symmetry.space_group_name_H-M   'P 1'
#
loop_
_entity.id
_entity.type
_entity.pdbx_description
1 polymer ?
#
loop_
_entity_poly.entity_id
_entity_poly.type
_entity_poly.pdbx_seq_one_letter_code
_entity_poly.pdbx_strand_id
1 'polypeptide(L)'
;MRPTLHVLSDDLIARIVDEAKRVLAETGMEIRGHEMRRRLLAAGLPLDASGERVLFPRDVVEAAIASSPSSFLLYDRDGNPHADLGGDRVHFVPGSSGLKWLDHRTGELRLANSADFVEYVRLADGLQHIAYLATAFSTNDDIEAQVSDAWRLYL
;
A
#
# COMPACT_ATOMS: atom_id res chain seq x y z
N MET A 1 -0.16 -10.89 -27.87
CA MET A 1 -1.44 -11.21 -27.24
C MET A 1 -1.15 -11.68 -25.80
N ARG A 2 -1.68 -11.04 -24.76
CA ARG A 2 -1.50 -11.49 -23.38
C ARG A 2 -2.66 -12.44 -23.02
N PRO A 3 -2.42 -13.59 -22.43
CA PRO A 3 -3.49 -14.45 -21.94
C PRO A 3 -4.17 -13.76 -20.76
N THR A 4 -5.50 -13.76 -20.76
CA THR A 4 -6.30 -13.23 -19.65
C THR A 4 -7.00 -14.41 -18.96
N LEU A 5 -6.84 -14.50 -17.64
CA LEU A 5 -7.50 -15.50 -16.81
C LEU A 5 -8.62 -14.83 -16.02
N HIS A 6 -9.85 -15.23 -16.26
CA HIS A 6 -11.02 -14.82 -15.48
C HIS A 6 -11.35 -15.92 -14.47
N VAL A 7 -11.16 -15.63 -13.19
CA VAL A 7 -11.42 -16.58 -12.09
C VAL A 7 -12.81 -16.35 -11.48
N LEU A 8 -13.24 -15.09 -11.43
CA LEU A 8 -14.52 -14.69 -10.87
C LEU A 8 -15.45 -14.19 -11.98
N SER A 9 -16.75 -14.45 -11.84
CA SER A 9 -17.76 -13.84 -12.71
C SER A 9 -17.93 -12.36 -12.36
N ASP A 10 -18.34 -11.55 -13.33
CA ASP A 10 -18.59 -10.13 -13.14
C ASP A 10 -19.67 -9.87 -12.05
N ASP A 11 -20.70 -10.71 -11.99
CA ASP A 11 -21.73 -10.65 -10.96
C ASP A 11 -21.15 -10.88 -9.55
N LEU A 12 -20.22 -11.82 -9.41
CA LEU A 12 -19.58 -12.08 -8.13
C LEU A 12 -18.66 -10.93 -7.73
N ILE A 13 -17.92 -10.35 -8.66
CA ILE A 13 -17.10 -9.16 -8.43
C ILE A 13 -17.98 -8.00 -7.97
N ALA A 14 -19.09 -7.74 -8.68
CA ALA A 14 -20.02 -6.68 -8.31
C ALA A 14 -20.60 -6.87 -6.90
N ARG A 15 -20.97 -8.10 -6.53
CA ARG A 15 -21.44 -8.42 -5.18
C ARG A 15 -20.38 -8.21 -4.10
N ILE A 16 -19.14 -8.62 -4.35
CA ILE A 16 -18.03 -8.42 -3.41
C ILE A 16 -17.81 -6.92 -3.17
N VAL A 17 -17.80 -6.11 -4.22
CA VAL A 17 -17.63 -4.66 -4.12
C VAL A 17 -18.81 -4.01 -3.40
N ASP A 18 -20.03 -4.46 -3.67
CA ASP A 18 -21.24 -3.97 -3.00
C ASP A 18 -21.23 -4.26 -1.49
N GLU A 19 -20.88 -5.49 -1.11
CA GLU A 19 -20.73 -5.88 0.28
C GLU A 19 -19.59 -5.10 0.98
N ALA A 20 -18.49 -4.84 0.32
CA ALA A 20 -17.40 -4.03 0.88
C ALA A 20 -17.88 -2.59 1.17
N LYS A 21 -18.63 -1.99 0.26
CA LYS A 21 -19.24 -0.66 0.48
C LYS A 21 -20.25 -0.69 1.63
N ARG A 22 -21.03 -1.76 1.76
CA ARG A 22 -21.97 -1.96 2.87
C ARG A 22 -21.24 -2.05 4.21
N VAL A 23 -20.16 -2.83 4.30
CA VAL A 23 -19.34 -2.92 5.51
C VAL A 23 -18.76 -1.55 5.90
N LEU A 24 -18.28 -0.77 4.94
CA LEU A 24 -17.79 0.59 5.21
C LEU A 24 -18.90 1.53 5.72
N ALA A 25 -20.11 1.40 5.19
CA ALA A 25 -21.24 2.26 5.56
C ALA A 25 -21.90 1.86 6.88
N GLU A 26 -22.03 0.57 7.19
CA GLU A 26 -22.79 0.05 8.34
C GLU A 26 -21.88 -0.28 9.53
N THR A 27 -20.70 -0.81 9.29
CA THR A 27 -19.73 -1.18 10.34
C THR A 27 -18.68 -0.11 10.55
N GLY A 28 -18.20 0.52 9.48
CA GLY A 28 -17.18 1.56 9.51
C GLY A 28 -15.79 1.08 9.93
N MET A 29 -14.95 2.03 10.24
CA MET A 29 -13.54 1.78 10.62
C MET A 29 -13.20 2.49 11.92
N GLU A 30 -12.48 1.80 12.80
CA GLU A 30 -11.83 2.41 13.96
C GLU A 30 -10.63 3.24 13.50
N ILE A 31 -10.69 4.55 13.69
CA ILE A 31 -9.62 5.48 13.34
C ILE A 31 -8.89 5.89 14.61
N ARG A 32 -7.72 5.30 14.86
CA ARG A 32 -6.93 5.54 16.08
C ARG A 32 -6.14 6.84 16.03
N GLY A 33 -5.79 7.33 14.85
CA GLY A 33 -5.09 8.60 14.68
C GLY A 33 -5.99 9.80 14.96
N HIS A 34 -5.75 10.54 16.03
CA HIS A 34 -6.60 11.67 16.45
C HIS A 34 -6.81 12.71 15.34
N GLU A 35 -5.76 13.09 14.65
CA GLU A 35 -5.84 14.11 13.59
C GLU A 35 -6.64 13.61 12.39
N MET A 36 -6.42 12.37 11.95
CA MET A 36 -7.20 11.78 10.84
C MET A 36 -8.67 11.68 11.22
N ARG A 37 -8.97 11.17 12.42
CA ARG A 37 -10.34 11.10 12.92
C ARG A 37 -11.01 12.48 12.93
N ARG A 38 -10.32 13.49 13.45
CA ARG A 38 -10.81 14.89 13.49
C ARG A 38 -11.13 15.39 12.08
N ARG A 39 -10.28 15.15 11.10
CA ARG A 39 -10.50 15.55 9.69
C ARG A 39 -11.71 14.86 9.08
N LEU A 40 -11.87 13.56 9.29
CA LEU A 40 -13.02 12.81 8.77
C LEU A 40 -14.33 13.31 9.36
N LEU A 41 -14.39 13.56 10.67
CA LEU A 41 -15.58 14.13 11.31
C LEU A 41 -15.86 15.56 10.85
N ALA A 42 -14.83 16.39 10.68
CA ALA A 42 -14.97 17.74 10.14
C ALA A 42 -15.46 17.75 8.67
N ALA A 43 -15.16 16.68 7.91
CA ALA A 43 -15.70 16.46 6.57
C ALA A 43 -17.13 15.92 6.57
N GLY A 44 -17.74 15.74 7.75
CA GLY A 44 -19.14 15.34 7.89
C GLY A 44 -19.40 13.83 7.94
N LEU A 45 -18.36 12.99 8.06
CA LEU A 45 -18.57 11.55 8.19
C LEU A 45 -19.16 11.25 9.58
N PRO A 46 -20.22 10.42 9.67
CA PRO A 46 -20.83 10.07 10.94
C PRO A 46 -20.03 9.02 11.72
N LEU A 47 -20.34 8.93 13.01
CA LEU A 47 -19.89 7.82 13.86
C LEU A 47 -20.97 6.75 13.94
N ASP A 48 -20.56 5.53 14.23
CA ASP A 48 -21.45 4.44 14.62
C ASP A 48 -22.13 4.73 15.98
N ALA A 49 -23.07 3.88 16.38
CA ALA A 49 -23.80 4.04 17.63
C ALA A 49 -22.91 3.98 18.90
N SER A 50 -21.76 3.33 18.83
CA SER A 50 -20.79 3.29 19.93
C SER A 50 -19.92 4.56 20.04
N GLY A 51 -19.85 5.34 18.96
CA GLY A 51 -18.96 6.48 18.84
C GLY A 51 -17.50 6.12 18.60
N GLU A 52 -17.18 4.84 18.38
CA GLU A 52 -15.81 4.37 18.19
C GLU A 52 -15.37 4.34 16.73
N ARG A 53 -16.29 4.04 15.81
CA ARG A 53 -16.00 3.87 14.40
C ARG A 53 -16.55 5.01 13.57
N VAL A 54 -15.76 5.43 12.59
CA VAL A 54 -16.20 6.35 11.54
C VAL A 54 -16.87 5.54 10.45
N LEU A 55 -18.11 5.92 10.10
CA LEU A 55 -18.84 5.32 9.00
C LEU A 55 -18.51 6.05 7.70
N PHE A 56 -18.45 5.31 6.61
CA PHE A 56 -18.19 5.84 5.26
C PHE A 56 -19.44 5.62 4.39
N PRO A 57 -20.33 6.59 4.30
CA PRO A 57 -21.53 6.49 3.46
C PRO A 57 -21.17 6.12 2.01
N ARG A 58 -22.07 5.38 1.36
CA ARG A 58 -21.81 4.84 0.01
C ARG A 58 -21.48 5.93 -1.01
N ASP A 59 -22.17 7.04 -0.98
CA ASP A 59 -21.94 8.19 -1.86
C ASP A 59 -20.56 8.79 -1.68
N VAL A 60 -20.05 8.86 -0.45
CA VAL A 60 -18.70 9.33 -0.15
C VAL A 60 -17.65 8.37 -0.73
N VAL A 61 -17.87 7.05 -0.59
CA VAL A 61 -16.97 6.03 -1.14
C VAL A 61 -16.97 6.08 -2.68
N GLU A 62 -18.16 6.20 -3.29
CA GLU A 62 -18.31 6.28 -4.74
C GLU A 62 -17.69 7.57 -5.32
N ALA A 63 -17.87 8.70 -4.65
CA ALA A 63 -17.21 9.95 -5.03
C ALA A 63 -15.68 9.86 -4.94
N ALA A 64 -15.15 9.21 -3.90
CA ALA A 64 -13.71 8.97 -3.74
C ALA A 64 -13.16 8.07 -4.87
N ILE A 65 -13.86 6.99 -5.20
CA ILE A 65 -13.48 6.11 -6.32
C ILE A 65 -13.51 6.86 -7.64
N ALA A 66 -14.57 7.64 -7.90
CA ALA A 66 -14.72 8.40 -9.14
C ALA A 66 -13.66 9.49 -9.31
N SER A 67 -13.18 10.07 -8.22
CA SER A 67 -12.12 11.10 -8.23
C SER A 67 -10.71 10.53 -8.32
N SER A 68 -10.53 9.23 -8.05
CA SER A 68 -9.22 8.58 -8.12
C SER A 68 -8.78 8.36 -9.56
N PRO A 69 -7.57 8.74 -9.95
CA PRO A 69 -7.08 8.51 -11.31
C PRO A 69 -6.92 7.02 -11.59
N SER A 70 -7.34 6.56 -12.77
CA SER A 70 -7.17 5.18 -13.22
C SER A 70 -5.75 4.85 -13.69
N SER A 71 -4.93 5.87 -13.88
CA SER A 71 -3.51 5.75 -14.24
C SER A 71 -2.75 6.97 -13.76
N PHE A 72 -1.48 6.80 -13.46
CA PHE A 72 -0.57 7.89 -13.12
C PHE A 72 0.87 7.52 -13.46
N LEU A 73 1.70 8.54 -13.56
CA LEU A 73 3.10 8.41 -13.92
C LEU A 73 3.98 8.63 -12.69
N LEU A 74 4.89 7.69 -12.43
CA LEU A 74 5.98 7.89 -11.48
C LEU A 74 7.17 8.52 -12.20
N TYR A 75 7.87 9.38 -11.50
CA TYR A 75 9.05 10.06 -11.99
C TYR A 75 10.28 9.59 -11.19
N ASP A 76 11.43 9.58 -11.86
CA ASP A 76 12.71 9.37 -11.19
C ASP A 76 13.14 10.62 -10.38
N ARG A 77 14.31 10.55 -9.73
CA ARG A 77 14.85 11.65 -8.92
C ARG A 77 15.22 12.89 -9.76
N ASP A 78 15.45 12.73 -11.06
CA ASP A 78 15.77 13.80 -11.99
C ASP A 78 14.51 14.42 -12.63
N GLY A 79 13.34 13.88 -12.30
CA GLY A 79 12.06 14.34 -12.81
C GLY A 79 11.69 13.78 -14.20
N ASN A 80 12.38 12.73 -14.66
CA ASN A 80 12.02 12.08 -15.91
C ASN A 80 10.91 11.06 -15.69
N PRO A 81 10.00 10.89 -16.67
CA PRO A 81 9.00 9.82 -16.61
C PRO A 81 9.66 8.45 -16.48
N HIS A 82 9.26 7.67 -15.47
CA HIS A 82 9.89 6.39 -15.17
C HIS A 82 8.93 5.20 -15.28
N ALA A 83 7.83 5.19 -14.56
CA ALA A 83 6.86 4.10 -14.58
C ALA A 83 5.43 4.61 -14.75
N ASP A 84 4.77 4.17 -15.81
CA ASP A 84 3.37 4.50 -16.12
C ASP A 84 2.46 3.40 -15.56
N LEU A 85 1.78 3.70 -14.43
CA LEU A 85 0.94 2.76 -13.70
C LEU A 85 -0.52 2.89 -14.14
N GLY A 86 -1.14 1.77 -14.46
CA GLY A 86 -2.56 1.69 -14.80
C GLY A 86 -2.87 0.80 -16.01
N GLY A 87 -4.14 0.46 -16.21
CA GLY A 87 -4.58 -0.44 -17.26
C GLY A 87 -3.88 -1.82 -17.19
N ASP A 88 -3.46 -2.35 -18.32
CA ASP A 88 -2.80 -3.67 -18.42
C ASP A 88 -1.27 -3.60 -18.28
N ARG A 89 -0.73 -2.48 -17.83
CA ARG A 89 0.71 -2.33 -17.63
C ARG A 89 1.16 -3.06 -16.37
N VAL A 90 2.24 -3.84 -16.49
CA VAL A 90 2.79 -4.64 -15.40
C VAL A 90 4.18 -4.13 -15.07
N HIS A 91 4.38 -3.81 -13.80
CA HIS A 91 5.67 -3.39 -13.26
C HIS A 91 6.05 -4.32 -12.11
N PHE A 92 7.30 -4.78 -12.11
CA PHE A 92 7.80 -5.63 -11.04
C PHE A 92 8.40 -4.78 -9.92
N VAL A 93 7.99 -5.10 -8.69
CA VAL A 93 8.45 -4.48 -7.46
C VAL A 93 8.83 -5.58 -6.48
N PRO A 94 9.98 -5.50 -5.81
CA PRO A 94 10.52 -6.64 -5.06
C PRO A 94 9.84 -6.92 -3.70
N GLY A 95 8.74 -6.28 -3.40
CA GLY A 95 7.96 -6.52 -2.18
C GLY A 95 7.76 -5.25 -1.35
N SER A 96 6.91 -5.32 -0.32
CA SER A 96 6.54 -4.13 0.47
C SER A 96 6.32 -4.36 1.97
N SER A 97 6.24 -5.58 2.47
CA SER A 97 5.84 -5.86 3.87
C SER A 97 6.41 -7.15 4.44
N GLY A 98 7.67 -7.44 4.15
CA GLY A 98 8.39 -8.55 4.75
C GLY A 98 8.56 -8.36 6.27
N LEU A 99 8.23 -9.39 7.04
CA LEU A 99 8.37 -9.38 8.50
C LEU A 99 9.68 -9.98 8.97
N LYS A 100 10.32 -10.80 8.13
CA LYS A 100 11.57 -11.49 8.42
C LYS A 100 12.49 -11.51 7.22
N TRP A 101 13.76 -11.67 7.49
CA TRP A 101 14.85 -11.77 6.54
C TRP A 101 15.46 -13.16 6.59
N LEU A 102 15.59 -13.81 5.44
CA LEU A 102 16.38 -15.02 5.31
C LEU A 102 17.83 -14.61 4.96
N ASP A 103 18.71 -14.71 5.91
CA ASP A 103 20.11 -14.41 5.69
C ASP A 103 20.72 -15.48 4.76
N HIS A 104 21.09 -15.06 3.55
CA HIS A 104 21.60 -15.96 2.51
C HIS A 104 22.99 -16.54 2.84
N ARG A 105 23.72 -15.95 3.78
CA ARG A 105 25.06 -16.40 4.19
C ARG A 105 24.98 -17.51 5.22
N THR A 106 24.02 -17.42 6.14
CA THR A 106 23.88 -18.35 7.25
C THR A 106 22.70 -19.32 7.08
N GLY A 107 21.73 -18.97 6.24
CA GLY A 107 20.46 -19.68 6.12
C GLY A 107 19.51 -19.45 7.30
N GLU A 108 19.82 -18.48 8.18
CA GLU A 108 19.02 -18.17 9.35
C GLU A 108 17.85 -17.22 8.99
N LEU A 109 16.69 -17.50 9.58
CA LEU A 109 15.52 -16.64 9.49
C LEU A 109 15.47 -15.72 10.72
N ARG A 110 15.75 -14.45 10.53
CA ARG A 110 15.85 -13.43 11.59
C ARG A 110 15.07 -12.14 11.25
N LEU A 111 15.03 -11.20 12.15
CA LEU A 111 14.60 -9.83 11.84
C LEU A 111 15.64 -9.14 10.95
N ALA A 112 15.17 -8.24 10.10
CA ALA A 112 16.04 -7.45 9.25
C ALA A 112 16.60 -6.25 10.01
N ASN A 113 17.81 -5.86 9.66
CA ASN A 113 18.46 -4.64 10.14
C ASN A 113 18.73 -3.66 8.98
N SER A 114 19.27 -2.50 9.31
CA SER A 114 19.55 -1.43 8.34
C SER A 114 20.56 -1.85 7.26
N ALA A 115 21.54 -2.68 7.60
CA ALA A 115 22.53 -3.17 6.63
C ALA A 115 21.88 -4.09 5.57
N ASP A 116 20.92 -4.94 5.99
CA ASP A 116 20.15 -5.79 5.08
C ASP A 116 19.35 -4.93 4.09
N PHE A 117 18.79 -3.80 4.56
CA PHE A 117 18.04 -2.90 3.69
C PHE A 117 18.94 -2.21 2.66
N VAL A 118 20.13 -1.79 3.03
CA VAL A 118 21.11 -1.23 2.09
C VAL A 118 21.53 -2.26 1.04
N GLU A 119 21.78 -3.52 1.44
CA GLU A 119 22.07 -4.60 0.50
C GLU A 119 20.91 -4.86 -0.47
N TYR A 120 19.69 -4.86 0.05
CA TYR A 120 18.46 -4.99 -0.77
C TYR A 120 18.35 -3.87 -1.81
N VAL A 121 18.50 -2.61 -1.39
CA VAL A 121 18.42 -1.46 -2.30
C VAL A 121 19.47 -1.57 -3.41
N ARG A 122 20.72 -1.86 -3.05
CA ARG A 122 21.81 -2.01 -4.02
C ARG A 122 21.56 -3.14 -5.02
N LEU A 123 21.03 -4.27 -4.54
CA LEU A 123 20.68 -5.39 -5.42
C LEU A 123 19.56 -5.01 -6.36
N ALA A 124 18.47 -4.45 -5.83
CA ALA A 124 17.28 -4.16 -6.60
C ALA A 124 17.49 -3.02 -7.61
N ASP A 125 18.27 -2.01 -7.26
CA ASP A 125 18.66 -0.91 -8.17
C ASP A 125 19.45 -1.42 -9.38
N GLY A 126 20.28 -2.45 -9.19
CA GLY A 126 21.03 -3.10 -10.27
C GLY A 126 20.21 -4.03 -11.16
N LEU A 127 18.94 -4.30 -10.86
CA LEU A 127 18.10 -5.23 -11.62
C LEU A 127 17.23 -4.51 -12.65
N GLN A 128 17.54 -4.71 -13.92
CA GLN A 128 16.91 -4.04 -15.07
C GLN A 128 15.37 -4.10 -15.10
N HIS A 129 14.77 -5.16 -14.55
CA HIS A 129 13.33 -5.39 -14.62
C HIS A 129 12.58 -4.99 -13.36
N ILE A 130 13.24 -4.40 -12.38
CA ILE A 130 12.62 -3.80 -11.21
C ILE A 130 12.29 -2.35 -11.55
N ALA A 131 11.00 -2.03 -11.58
CA ALA A 131 10.54 -0.72 -12.04
C ALA A 131 10.74 0.37 -10.97
N TYR A 132 10.48 0.05 -9.70
CA TYR A 132 10.70 0.95 -8.57
C TYR A 132 10.83 0.15 -7.27
N LEU A 133 11.37 0.78 -6.25
CA LEU A 133 11.53 0.18 -4.94
C LEU A 133 10.39 0.61 -4.01
N ALA A 134 9.92 -0.33 -3.21
CA ALA A 134 9.10 -0.08 -2.04
C ALA A 134 9.92 -0.38 -0.78
N THR A 135 9.40 -0.02 0.39
CA THR A 135 10.09 -0.22 1.68
C THR A 135 10.21 -1.68 2.12
N ALA A 136 10.01 -2.61 1.25
CA ALA A 136 10.12 -4.07 1.26
C ALA A 136 9.90 -4.79 2.60
N PHE A 137 10.58 -4.38 3.67
CA PHE A 137 10.51 -4.95 5.02
C PHE A 137 10.87 -3.91 6.08
N SER A 138 10.54 -4.18 7.33
CA SER A 138 10.93 -3.32 8.46
C SER A 138 12.34 -3.66 8.94
N THR A 139 13.08 -2.63 9.39
CA THR A 139 14.45 -2.74 9.94
C THR A 139 14.46 -2.41 11.43
N ASN A 140 13.53 -2.99 12.20
CA ASN A 140 13.33 -2.68 13.61
C ASN A 140 14.28 -3.42 14.54
N ASP A 141 15.25 -4.16 14.01
CA ASP A 141 16.23 -4.87 14.81
C ASP A 141 17.32 -3.94 15.40
N ASP A 142 17.65 -2.88 14.67
CA ASP A 142 18.72 -1.95 15.04
C ASP A 142 18.29 -0.47 15.15
N ILE A 143 17.09 -0.11 14.70
CA ILE A 143 16.57 1.26 14.70
C ILE A 143 15.10 1.26 15.17
N GLU A 144 14.69 2.29 15.93
CA GLU A 144 13.28 2.48 16.28
C GLU A 144 12.39 2.59 15.02
N ALA A 145 11.20 1.99 15.07
CA ALA A 145 10.29 1.86 13.94
C ALA A 145 10.02 3.20 13.21
N GLN A 146 9.78 4.29 13.96
CA GLN A 146 9.48 5.61 13.39
C GLN A 146 10.68 6.20 12.63
N VAL A 147 11.89 5.99 13.15
CA VAL A 147 13.14 6.43 12.51
C VAL A 147 13.44 5.56 11.31
N SER A 148 13.22 4.25 11.43
CA SER A 148 13.41 3.28 10.35
C SER A 148 12.56 3.61 9.12
N ASP A 149 11.29 3.98 9.31
CA ASP A 149 10.39 4.31 8.18
C ASP A 149 10.89 5.53 7.40
N ALA A 150 11.25 6.61 8.10
CA ALA A 150 11.78 7.82 7.48
C ALA A 150 13.10 7.56 6.75
N TRP A 151 14.01 6.80 7.37
CA TRP A 151 15.31 6.47 6.80
C TRP A 151 15.20 5.61 5.53
N ARG A 152 14.34 4.59 5.53
CA ARG A 152 14.10 3.72 4.37
C ARG A 152 13.50 4.47 3.18
N LEU A 153 12.70 5.50 3.43
CA LEU A 153 12.15 6.35 2.35
C LEU A 153 13.18 7.32 1.79
N TYR A 154 14.24 7.62 2.57
CA TYR A 154 15.32 8.51 2.13
C TYR A 154 16.33 7.80 1.22
N LEU A 155 16.60 6.52 1.44
CA LEU A 155 17.51 5.72 0.63
C LEU A 155 16.95 5.42 -0.76
#